data_0268e5843708d8f16a0d2f0514f5f7d7
#
_entry.id   0268e5843708d8f16a0d2f0514f5f7d7
#
_cell.length_a   1.000
_cell.length_b   1.000
_cell.length_c   1.000
_cell.angle_alpha   90.00
_cell.angle_beta   90.00
_cell.angle_gamma   90.00
#
_symmetry.space_group_name_H-M   'P 1'
#
loop_
_entity.id
_entity.type
_entity.pdbx_description
1 polymer ?
#
loop_
_entity_poly.entity_id
_entity_poly.type
_entity_poly.pdbx_seq_one_letter_code
_entity_poly.pdbx_strand_id
1 'polypeptide(L)'
;MCIRDRYNRNRPYDDLVPEHIAAYFNADMYITTQSPYNLMGTGGNFMSDGMGTGFSSKLILDENSGGYAWNGPSGNVFYPNHTLSEIEDIMQDFMGIQTYILMETLPYDGIHHIDMHMKLLDEETILMAEYPPGVADGPQIEANLQYVLSNYNSAFGTAYKVVRIPSPPSVSGNYPNTNGYYRTYTNSVFVNNTVLVPFYRQEYDTIAQRIYEEALPGYNIVGIDVDNSGVNLIAYSGAIHCITHSVGANEPLLIQHQSLEDTPPLSSYTVLANIQHTSGVNTAQVYYTTDLATGFSPPITMTNT
;
A
#
# COMPACT_ATOMS: atom_id res chain seq x y z
N MET A 1 -11.20 -6.77 -6.66
CA MET A 1 -10.85 -8.09 -6.14
C MET A 1 -11.06 -8.09 -4.65
N CYS A 2 -11.58 -9.15 -4.10
CA CYS A 2 -11.79 -9.27 -2.67
C CYS A 2 -11.06 -10.47 -2.13
N ILE A 3 -10.04 -10.19 -1.38
CA ILE A 3 -9.40 -11.15 -0.51
C ILE A 3 -10.25 -11.18 0.76
N ARG A 4 -10.64 -12.37 1.20
CA ARG A 4 -11.41 -12.53 2.44
C ARG A 4 -10.55 -12.14 3.63
N ASP A 5 -10.93 -11.09 4.35
CA ASP A 5 -10.37 -10.78 5.66
C ASP A 5 -11.20 -11.47 6.75
N ARG A 6 -10.78 -12.68 7.17
CA ARG A 6 -11.51 -13.44 8.21
C ARG A 6 -10.68 -13.76 9.44
N TYR A 7 -9.46 -13.25 9.56
CA TYR A 7 -8.55 -13.75 10.57
C TYR A 7 -8.67 -13.05 11.89
N ASN A 8 -8.76 -13.83 12.93
CA ASN A 8 -8.79 -13.42 14.33
C ASN A 8 -9.91 -12.42 14.69
N ARG A 9 -10.82 -12.12 13.76
CA ARG A 9 -11.90 -11.15 13.97
C ARG A 9 -13.21 -11.78 13.51
N ASN A 10 -14.16 -11.86 14.39
CA ASN A 10 -15.52 -12.29 14.05
C ASN A 10 -16.26 -11.17 13.30
N ARG A 11 -15.93 -10.98 12.01
CA ARG A 11 -16.50 -9.97 11.13
C ARG A 11 -17.14 -10.60 9.88
N PRO A 12 -18.20 -11.41 10.04
CA PRO A 12 -18.78 -12.16 8.91
C PRO A 12 -19.41 -11.26 7.85
N TYR A 13 -19.69 -9.99 8.16
CA TYR A 13 -20.30 -9.05 7.22
C TYR A 13 -19.27 -8.29 6.36
N ASP A 14 -18.04 -8.21 6.78
CA ASP A 14 -16.99 -7.52 6.01
C ASP A 14 -16.75 -8.23 4.66
N ASP A 15 -16.88 -9.55 4.63
CA ASP A 15 -16.77 -10.36 3.42
C ASP A 15 -17.92 -10.14 2.40
N LEU A 16 -19.03 -9.57 2.84
CA LEU A 16 -20.17 -9.28 1.97
C LEU A 16 -20.07 -7.91 1.30
N VAL A 17 -19.25 -7.01 1.84
CA VAL A 17 -19.10 -5.64 1.31
C VAL A 17 -18.71 -5.64 -0.16
N PRO A 18 -17.74 -6.44 -0.62
CA PRO A 18 -17.36 -6.49 -2.02
C PRO A 18 -18.49 -6.92 -2.96
N GLU A 19 -19.32 -7.88 -2.55
CA GLU A 19 -20.47 -8.33 -3.34
C GLU A 19 -21.48 -7.20 -3.55
N HIS A 20 -21.77 -6.43 -2.49
CA HIS A 20 -22.67 -5.29 -2.55
C HIS A 20 -22.10 -4.17 -3.41
N ILE A 21 -20.79 -3.90 -3.32
CA ILE A 21 -20.12 -2.88 -4.12
C ILE A 21 -20.09 -3.28 -5.60
N ALA A 22 -19.71 -4.54 -5.91
CA ALA A 22 -19.73 -5.03 -7.28
C ALA A 22 -21.13 -4.92 -7.91
N ALA A 23 -22.16 -5.34 -7.17
CA ALA A 23 -23.55 -5.21 -7.62
C ALA A 23 -23.96 -3.75 -7.84
N TYR A 24 -23.57 -2.82 -6.94
CA TYR A 24 -23.89 -1.41 -7.06
C TYR A 24 -23.25 -0.75 -8.30
N PHE A 25 -22.00 -1.08 -8.60
CA PHE A 25 -21.28 -0.55 -9.76
C PHE A 25 -21.46 -1.38 -11.04
N ASN A 26 -22.23 -2.46 -10.98
CA ASN A 26 -22.35 -3.46 -12.08
C ASN A 26 -20.96 -3.90 -12.57
N ALA A 27 -20.08 -4.20 -11.65
CA ALA A 27 -18.71 -4.61 -11.90
C ALA A 27 -18.57 -6.13 -11.77
N ASP A 28 -17.70 -6.72 -12.57
CA ASP A 28 -17.32 -8.11 -12.44
C ASP A 28 -16.60 -8.35 -11.11
N MET A 29 -16.92 -9.48 -10.47
CA MET A 29 -16.30 -9.87 -9.21
C MET A 29 -15.63 -11.23 -9.34
N TYR A 30 -14.35 -11.28 -8.94
CA TYR A 30 -13.58 -12.51 -8.87
C TYR A 30 -13.33 -12.86 -7.40
N ILE A 31 -13.62 -14.09 -7.02
CA ILE A 31 -13.63 -14.51 -5.61
C ILE A 31 -12.69 -15.68 -5.42
N THR A 32 -11.76 -15.55 -4.46
CA THR A 32 -10.84 -16.61 -4.03
C THR A 32 -11.40 -17.35 -2.81
N THR A 33 -12.57 -17.98 -2.91
CA THR A 33 -13.22 -18.64 -1.78
C THR A 33 -13.40 -20.14 -1.95
N GLN A 34 -13.13 -20.67 -3.13
CA GLN A 34 -13.34 -22.07 -3.48
C GLN A 34 -12.01 -22.76 -3.75
N SER A 35 -11.86 -23.99 -3.22
CA SER A 35 -10.70 -24.82 -3.55
C SER A 35 -10.62 -25.04 -5.07
N PRO A 36 -9.44 -25.02 -5.68
CA PRO A 36 -8.10 -24.86 -5.07
C PRO A 36 -7.66 -23.41 -4.85
N TYR A 37 -8.49 -22.41 -5.11
CA TYR A 37 -8.13 -20.99 -5.09
C TYR A 37 -8.57 -20.27 -3.80
N ASN A 38 -8.96 -21.01 -2.76
CA ASN A 38 -9.42 -20.46 -1.49
C ASN A 38 -8.27 -19.86 -0.69
N LEU A 39 -7.82 -18.67 -1.13
CA LEU A 39 -6.79 -17.91 -0.47
C LEU A 39 -7.38 -17.04 0.64
N MET A 40 -6.66 -16.97 1.73
CA MET A 40 -6.90 -16.08 2.83
C MET A 40 -5.83 -15.00 2.90
N GLY A 41 -6.23 -13.72 3.02
CA GLY A 41 -5.32 -12.59 3.13
C GLY A 41 -6.02 -11.37 3.70
N THR A 42 -5.27 -10.54 4.39
CA THR A 42 -5.75 -9.29 4.97
C THR A 42 -5.36 -8.10 4.09
N GLY A 43 -6.28 -7.15 3.89
CA GLY A 43 -6.07 -6.03 2.97
C GLY A 43 -4.88 -5.14 3.34
N GLY A 44 -4.66 -4.87 4.64
CA GLY A 44 -3.51 -4.10 5.11
C GLY A 44 -2.16 -4.83 5.00
N ASN A 45 -2.20 -6.15 4.79
CA ASN A 45 -1.00 -6.95 4.52
C ASN A 45 -0.70 -7.13 3.03
N PHE A 46 -1.26 -6.32 2.17
CA PHE A 46 -0.99 -6.40 0.74
C PHE A 46 -0.84 -5.02 0.11
N MET A 47 0.21 -4.85 -0.69
CA MET A 47 0.42 -3.73 -1.60
C MET A 47 0.85 -4.22 -2.97
N SER A 48 0.52 -3.46 -4.02
CA SER A 48 1.01 -3.71 -5.37
C SER A 48 1.41 -2.39 -6.03
N ASP A 49 2.43 -2.48 -6.88
CA ASP A 49 2.84 -1.40 -7.77
C ASP A 49 1.91 -1.25 -9.00
N GLY A 50 0.94 -2.15 -9.16
CA GLY A 50 0.08 -2.20 -10.35
C GLY A 50 0.78 -2.71 -11.61
N MET A 51 2.03 -3.13 -11.52
CA MET A 51 2.91 -3.54 -12.62
C MET A 51 3.34 -5.02 -12.53
N GLY A 52 2.72 -5.76 -11.62
CA GLY A 52 3.01 -7.18 -11.41
C GLY A 52 3.89 -7.49 -10.20
N THR A 53 4.27 -6.50 -9.41
CA THR A 53 4.93 -6.73 -8.11
C THR A 53 3.93 -6.57 -6.97
N GLY A 54 3.90 -7.55 -6.07
CA GLY A 54 3.12 -7.54 -4.84
C GLY A 54 4.01 -7.66 -3.61
N PHE A 55 3.60 -7.04 -2.51
CA PHE A 55 4.30 -7.06 -1.23
C PHE A 55 3.36 -7.51 -0.13
N SER A 56 3.84 -8.38 0.75
CA SER A 56 3.15 -8.78 1.99
C SER A 56 4.16 -9.11 3.08
N SER A 57 3.71 -9.21 4.31
CA SER A 57 4.46 -9.93 5.34
C SER A 57 4.17 -11.43 5.24
N LYS A 58 5.02 -12.25 5.85
CA LYS A 58 4.83 -13.72 5.93
C LYS A 58 3.56 -14.14 6.68
N LEU A 59 2.78 -13.21 7.22
CA LEU A 59 1.45 -13.50 7.75
C LEU A 59 0.59 -14.28 6.73
N ILE A 60 0.71 -13.97 5.43
CA ILE A 60 -0.01 -14.69 4.38
C ILE A 60 0.28 -16.21 4.39
N LEU A 61 1.48 -16.63 4.77
CA LEU A 61 1.84 -18.04 4.89
C LEU A 61 1.17 -18.69 6.10
N ASP A 62 1.15 -18.00 7.24
CA ASP A 62 0.53 -18.48 8.47
C ASP A 62 -0.99 -18.65 8.27
N GLU A 63 -1.61 -17.69 7.61
CA GLU A 63 -3.03 -17.67 7.28
C GLU A 63 -3.44 -18.74 6.27
N ASN A 64 -2.49 -19.34 5.57
CA ASN A 64 -2.74 -20.38 4.58
C ASN A 64 -2.00 -21.69 4.89
N SER A 65 -1.60 -21.91 6.15
CA SER A 65 -0.87 -23.10 6.60
C SER A 65 -1.77 -24.26 7.07
N GLY A 66 -3.08 -24.14 6.92
CA GLY A 66 -4.05 -25.08 7.42
C GLY A 66 -4.35 -24.92 8.92
N GLY A 67 -5.21 -25.77 9.44
CA GLY A 67 -5.59 -25.76 10.85
C GLY A 67 -6.88 -24.98 11.15
N TYR A 68 -7.19 -24.89 12.44
CA TYR A 68 -8.41 -24.24 12.91
C TYR A 68 -8.21 -22.74 13.06
N ALA A 69 -9.05 -21.97 12.40
CA ALA A 69 -9.03 -20.51 12.47
C ALA A 69 -9.93 -19.98 13.60
N TRP A 70 -11.24 -20.26 13.57
CA TRP A 70 -12.21 -19.78 14.56
C TRP A 70 -13.61 -20.40 14.37
N ASN A 71 -14.51 -20.20 15.36
CA ASN A 71 -15.93 -20.60 15.24
C ASN A 71 -16.70 -19.52 14.47
N GLY A 72 -17.11 -19.82 13.25
CA GLY A 72 -17.98 -18.96 12.46
C GLY A 72 -19.46 -19.12 12.80
N PRO A 73 -20.33 -18.23 12.29
CA PRO A 73 -21.78 -18.32 12.47
C PRO A 73 -22.40 -19.61 11.92
N SER A 74 -21.77 -20.21 10.93
CA SER A 74 -22.21 -21.45 10.27
C SER A 74 -21.38 -22.68 10.64
N GLY A 75 -20.55 -22.59 11.69
CA GLY A 75 -19.64 -23.65 12.14
C GLY A 75 -18.17 -23.23 12.16
N ASN A 76 -17.29 -24.23 12.32
CA ASN A 76 -15.86 -24.00 12.37
C ASN A 76 -15.31 -23.51 11.03
N VAL A 77 -14.46 -22.50 11.08
CA VAL A 77 -13.69 -22.02 9.93
C VAL A 77 -12.26 -22.53 10.06
N PHE A 78 -11.73 -23.08 8.99
CA PHE A 78 -10.37 -23.58 8.91
C PHE A 78 -9.55 -22.74 7.93
N TYR A 79 -8.29 -22.57 8.25
CA TYR A 79 -7.35 -21.99 7.32
C TYR A 79 -7.21 -22.88 6.07
N PRO A 80 -7.11 -22.31 4.87
CA PRO A 80 -6.65 -23.06 3.70
C PRO A 80 -5.26 -23.63 3.95
N ASN A 81 -4.91 -24.67 3.23
CA ASN A 81 -3.57 -25.25 3.32
C ASN A 81 -2.91 -25.15 1.94
N HIS A 82 -2.09 -24.13 1.78
CA HIS A 82 -1.38 -23.84 0.55
C HIS A 82 0.12 -23.74 0.81
N THR A 83 0.88 -24.24 -0.13
CA THR A 83 2.32 -23.96 -0.24
C THR A 83 2.54 -22.54 -0.75
N LEU A 84 3.75 -22.00 -0.56
CA LEU A 84 4.11 -20.70 -1.13
C LEU A 84 3.86 -20.65 -2.65
N SER A 85 4.23 -21.69 -3.39
CA SER A 85 4.02 -21.73 -4.84
C SER A 85 2.55 -21.67 -5.24
N GLU A 86 1.66 -22.34 -4.50
CA GLU A 86 0.22 -22.26 -4.75
C GLU A 86 -0.34 -20.87 -4.45
N ILE A 87 0.18 -20.19 -3.42
CA ILE A 87 -0.17 -18.80 -3.11
C ILE A 87 0.29 -17.87 -4.25
N GLU A 88 1.52 -18.04 -4.72
CA GLU A 88 2.08 -17.27 -5.84
C GLU A 88 1.26 -17.48 -7.12
N ASP A 89 0.89 -18.72 -7.43
CA ASP A 89 0.03 -19.05 -8.58
C ASP A 89 -1.35 -18.35 -8.47
N ILE A 90 -1.98 -18.39 -7.28
CA ILE A 90 -3.26 -17.70 -7.04
C ILE A 90 -3.10 -16.18 -7.20
N MET A 91 -2.04 -15.61 -6.64
CA MET A 91 -1.76 -14.17 -6.76
C MET A 91 -1.51 -13.79 -8.22
N GLN A 92 -0.85 -14.64 -9.00
CA GLN A 92 -0.66 -14.41 -10.43
C GLN A 92 -1.98 -14.50 -11.19
N ASP A 93 -2.77 -15.54 -10.98
CA ASP A 93 -4.00 -15.80 -11.73
C ASP A 93 -5.08 -14.75 -11.45
N PHE A 94 -5.21 -14.29 -10.21
CA PHE A 94 -6.28 -13.38 -9.79
C PHE A 94 -5.86 -11.91 -9.73
N MET A 95 -4.56 -11.62 -9.53
CA MET A 95 -4.05 -10.25 -9.38
C MET A 95 -3.00 -9.85 -10.39
N GLY A 96 -2.52 -10.78 -11.22
CA GLY A 96 -1.45 -10.51 -12.16
C GLY A 96 -0.09 -10.29 -11.49
N ILE A 97 0.09 -10.75 -10.24
CA ILE A 97 1.34 -10.60 -9.51
C ILE A 97 2.35 -11.64 -10.01
N GLN A 98 3.41 -11.18 -10.64
CA GLN A 98 4.50 -12.00 -11.17
C GLN A 98 5.67 -12.12 -10.20
N THR A 99 5.86 -11.11 -9.37
CA THR A 99 6.88 -11.07 -8.31
C THR A 99 6.20 -10.81 -6.99
N TYR A 100 6.19 -11.79 -6.10
CA TYR A 100 5.57 -11.66 -4.79
C TYR A 100 6.63 -11.58 -3.70
N ILE A 101 6.78 -10.40 -3.10
CA ILE A 101 7.82 -10.10 -2.11
C ILE A 101 7.25 -10.29 -0.71
N LEU A 102 7.80 -11.27 0.02
CA LEU A 102 7.38 -11.58 1.38
C LEU A 102 8.42 -11.12 2.39
N MET A 103 8.03 -10.20 3.27
CA MET A 103 8.83 -9.67 4.35
C MET A 103 8.54 -10.39 5.67
N GLU A 104 9.48 -10.37 6.61
CA GLU A 104 9.24 -10.89 7.96
C GLU A 104 8.19 -10.03 8.69
N THR A 105 7.40 -10.68 9.55
CA THR A 105 6.48 -10.00 10.47
C THR A 105 7.25 -9.20 11.52
N LEU A 106 6.65 -8.11 12.02
CA LEU A 106 7.28 -7.31 13.08
C LEU A 106 7.09 -7.97 14.46
N PRO A 107 8.09 -7.92 15.35
CA PRO A 107 8.05 -8.62 16.64
C PRO A 107 6.94 -8.19 17.60
N TYR A 108 6.55 -6.91 17.57
CA TYR A 108 5.54 -6.33 18.47
C TYR A 108 4.24 -5.96 17.78
N ASP A 109 4.19 -6.03 16.45
CA ASP A 109 2.95 -5.81 15.70
C ASP A 109 2.02 -7.03 15.86
N GLY A 110 0.86 -6.81 16.47
CA GLY A 110 -0.10 -7.88 16.69
C GLY A 110 -0.97 -8.21 15.45
N ILE A 111 -0.94 -7.38 14.41
CA ILE A 111 -1.71 -7.58 13.19
C ILE A 111 -0.85 -7.92 11.97
N HIS A 112 0.45 -7.64 12.02
CA HIS A 112 1.45 -7.94 10.99
C HIS A 112 1.15 -7.36 9.60
N HIS A 113 0.45 -6.22 9.54
CA HIS A 113 0.10 -5.54 8.31
C HIS A 113 1.24 -4.62 7.83
N ILE A 114 1.63 -4.76 6.58
CA ILE A 114 2.75 -3.98 6.02
C ILE A 114 2.43 -2.49 5.85
N ASP A 115 1.16 -2.13 5.69
CA ASP A 115 0.71 -0.74 5.56
C ASP A 115 0.93 0.09 6.84
N MET A 116 1.24 -0.58 7.95
CA MET A 116 1.59 0.08 9.22
C MET A 116 3.04 0.59 9.25
N HIS A 117 3.90 0.18 8.33
CA HIS A 117 5.30 0.61 8.31
C HIS A 117 5.87 0.84 6.91
N MET A 118 5.10 0.54 5.86
CA MET A 118 5.51 0.70 4.48
C MET A 118 4.37 1.28 3.63
N LYS A 119 4.71 2.05 2.60
CA LYS A 119 3.80 2.52 1.54
C LYS A 119 4.56 2.61 0.22
N LEU A 120 3.95 2.20 -0.87
CA LEU A 120 4.43 2.58 -2.20
C LEU A 120 3.89 3.97 -2.53
N LEU A 121 4.78 4.90 -2.87
CA LEU A 121 4.41 6.24 -3.34
C LEU A 121 4.17 6.24 -4.85
N ASP A 122 4.93 5.44 -5.56
CA ASP A 122 4.81 5.13 -6.98
C ASP A 122 5.42 3.74 -7.26
N GLU A 123 5.64 3.38 -8.52
CA GLU A 123 6.13 2.07 -8.95
C GLU A 123 7.60 1.80 -8.61
N GLU A 124 8.35 2.82 -8.18
CA GLU A 124 9.77 2.70 -7.83
C GLU A 124 10.14 3.27 -6.45
N THR A 125 9.19 3.93 -5.75
CA THR A 125 9.48 4.66 -4.51
C THR A 125 8.77 4.05 -3.32
N ILE A 126 9.54 3.60 -2.34
CA ILE A 126 9.07 3.06 -1.06
C ILE A 126 9.16 4.15 0.01
N LEU A 127 8.03 4.49 0.63
CA LEU A 127 7.99 5.22 1.89
C LEU A 127 8.08 4.21 3.03
N MET A 128 9.12 4.31 3.85
CA MET A 128 9.37 3.38 4.95
C MET A 128 9.39 4.11 6.29
N ALA A 129 8.60 3.61 7.24
CA ALA A 129 8.57 4.12 8.60
C ALA A 129 9.94 3.95 9.28
N GLU A 130 10.27 4.90 10.15
CA GLU A 130 11.49 4.90 10.93
C GLU A 130 11.16 5.07 12.42
N TYR A 131 11.74 4.22 13.23
CA TYR A 131 11.66 4.30 14.69
C TYR A 131 12.97 4.75 15.31
N PRO A 132 12.93 5.48 16.43
CA PRO A 132 14.14 5.80 17.18
C PRO A 132 14.87 4.54 17.67
N PRO A 133 16.17 4.62 17.94
CA PRO A 133 16.92 3.52 18.55
C PRO A 133 16.26 3.03 19.85
N GLY A 134 16.16 1.71 20.01
CA GLY A 134 15.55 1.06 21.16
C GLY A 134 14.07 0.70 21.03
N VAL A 135 13.41 1.09 19.96
CA VAL A 135 12.08 0.58 19.62
C VAL A 135 12.23 -0.78 18.95
N ALA A 136 11.52 -1.78 19.47
CA ALA A 136 11.79 -3.18 19.15
C ALA A 136 11.54 -3.57 17.69
N ASP A 137 10.57 -2.93 17.00
CA ASP A 137 10.28 -3.22 15.61
C ASP A 137 11.23 -2.54 14.61
N GLY A 138 11.92 -1.49 15.04
CA GLY A 138 12.85 -0.74 14.19
C GLY A 138 13.87 -1.63 13.47
N PRO A 139 14.61 -2.52 14.15
CA PRO A 139 15.56 -3.41 13.50
C PRO A 139 14.93 -4.34 12.44
N GLN A 140 13.71 -4.83 12.67
CA GLN A 140 13.05 -5.69 11.69
C GLN A 140 12.56 -4.91 10.48
N ILE A 141 12.08 -3.68 10.65
CA ILE A 141 11.73 -2.78 9.54
C ILE A 141 12.96 -2.54 8.65
N GLU A 142 14.12 -2.26 9.26
CA GLU A 142 15.37 -2.09 8.51
C GLU A 142 15.80 -3.38 7.79
N ALA A 143 15.68 -4.53 8.45
CA ALA A 143 16.01 -5.82 7.82
C ALA A 143 15.10 -6.12 6.63
N ASN A 144 13.81 -5.87 6.75
CA ASN A 144 12.83 -6.01 5.67
C ASN A 144 13.16 -5.08 4.49
N LEU A 145 13.46 -3.82 4.76
CA LEU A 145 13.86 -2.86 3.74
C LEU A 145 15.13 -3.33 3.01
N GLN A 146 16.17 -3.72 3.75
CA GLN A 146 17.42 -4.21 3.15
C GLN A 146 17.21 -5.49 2.34
N TYR A 147 16.33 -6.38 2.78
CA TYR A 147 15.95 -7.58 2.03
C TYR A 147 15.34 -7.20 0.67
N VAL A 148 14.39 -6.24 0.64
CA VAL A 148 13.78 -5.77 -0.60
C VAL A 148 14.84 -5.15 -1.51
N LEU A 149 15.62 -4.19 -1.02
CA LEU A 149 16.62 -3.46 -1.82
C LEU A 149 17.74 -4.35 -2.36
N SER A 150 18.08 -5.43 -1.66
CA SER A 150 19.16 -6.32 -2.06
C SER A 150 18.75 -7.40 -3.05
N ASN A 151 17.46 -7.71 -3.15
CA ASN A 151 16.99 -8.85 -3.92
C ASN A 151 16.06 -8.50 -5.08
N TYR A 152 15.48 -7.29 -5.08
CA TYR A 152 14.46 -6.91 -6.04
C TYR A 152 14.72 -5.52 -6.64
N ASN A 153 14.27 -5.36 -7.86
CA ASN A 153 14.21 -4.09 -8.56
C ASN A 153 12.76 -3.60 -8.68
N SER A 154 12.60 -2.31 -8.92
CA SER A 154 11.32 -1.70 -9.24
C SER A 154 10.74 -2.24 -10.56
N ALA A 155 9.50 -1.92 -10.86
CA ALA A 155 8.86 -2.25 -12.13
C ALA A 155 9.62 -1.77 -13.37
N PHE A 156 10.49 -0.77 -13.21
CA PHE A 156 11.34 -0.24 -14.29
C PHE A 156 12.71 -0.93 -14.38
N GLY A 157 12.98 -1.95 -13.56
CA GLY A 157 14.26 -2.66 -13.51
C GLY A 157 15.38 -1.90 -12.80
N THR A 158 15.09 -0.76 -12.18
CA THR A 158 15.99 0.05 -11.36
C THR A 158 15.86 -0.30 -9.88
N ALA A 159 16.85 0.06 -9.07
CA ALA A 159 16.73 -0.06 -7.62
C ALA A 159 15.60 0.81 -7.10
N TYR A 160 14.90 0.33 -6.05
CA TYR A 160 13.89 1.16 -5.39
C TYR A 160 14.50 2.40 -4.75
N LYS A 161 13.83 3.53 -4.92
CA LYS A 161 14.05 4.75 -4.15
C LYS A 161 13.42 4.62 -2.78
N VAL A 162 14.01 5.22 -1.76
CA VAL A 162 13.51 5.12 -0.39
C VAL A 162 13.32 6.50 0.21
N VAL A 163 12.12 6.76 0.66
CA VAL A 163 11.78 7.92 1.48
C VAL A 163 11.56 7.44 2.92
N ARG A 164 12.19 8.09 3.87
CA ARG A 164 12.06 7.75 5.30
C ARG A 164 11.09 8.69 5.98
N ILE A 165 10.22 8.11 6.85
CA ILE A 165 9.26 8.90 7.60
C ILE A 165 9.25 8.47 9.08
N PRO A 166 9.55 9.38 10.03
CA PRO A 166 9.60 9.03 11.44
C PRO A 166 8.21 8.73 11.97
N SER A 167 8.06 7.61 12.67
CA SER A 167 6.82 7.25 13.37
C SER A 167 6.76 7.96 14.73
N PRO A 168 5.64 8.66 15.05
CA PRO A 168 5.55 9.40 16.30
C PRO A 168 5.23 8.48 17.49
N PRO A 169 5.67 8.84 18.70
CA PRO A 169 5.26 8.14 19.91
C PRO A 169 3.82 8.48 20.30
N SER A 170 3.28 7.79 21.29
CA SER A 170 2.05 8.16 21.97
C SER A 170 2.15 9.54 22.64
N VAL A 171 1.03 10.09 23.08
CA VAL A 171 1.00 11.34 23.88
C VAL A 171 1.90 11.25 25.13
N SER A 172 2.05 10.05 25.69
CA SER A 172 2.93 9.79 26.84
C SER A 172 4.38 9.52 26.46
N GLY A 173 4.78 9.66 25.20
CA GLY A 173 6.11 9.36 24.72
C GLY A 173 6.42 7.87 24.52
N ASN A 174 5.42 6.99 24.62
CA ASN A 174 5.58 5.55 24.52
C ASN A 174 5.47 5.07 23.08
N TYR A 175 6.23 4.04 22.77
CA TYR A 175 6.16 3.24 21.53
C TYR A 175 5.50 1.88 21.80
N PRO A 176 5.18 1.07 20.79
CA PRO A 176 4.48 -0.20 20.96
C PRO A 176 5.08 -1.12 22.02
N ASN A 177 6.40 -1.28 22.05
CA ASN A 177 7.10 -2.08 23.06
C ASN A 177 7.13 -1.47 24.48
N THR A 178 6.59 -0.27 24.66
CA THR A 178 6.46 0.43 25.94
C THR A 178 5.01 0.87 26.22
N ASN A 179 4.04 0.08 25.77
CA ASN A 179 2.60 0.31 25.92
C ASN A 179 2.04 1.53 25.15
N GLY A 180 2.67 1.93 24.06
CA GLY A 180 2.10 2.88 23.10
C GLY A 180 1.36 2.14 21.99
N TYR A 181 0.35 2.75 21.36
CA TYR A 181 -0.20 2.25 20.12
C TYR A 181 0.76 2.53 18.96
N TYR A 182 0.71 1.69 17.94
CA TYR A 182 1.35 2.01 16.67
C TYR A 182 0.74 3.28 16.11
N ARG A 183 1.60 4.26 15.85
CA ARG A 183 1.26 5.47 15.12
C ARG A 183 2.11 5.49 13.87
N THR A 184 1.47 5.68 12.74
CA THR A 184 2.15 5.57 11.46
C THR A 184 1.60 6.56 10.46
N TYR A 185 2.47 7.14 9.66
CA TYR A 185 2.09 7.98 8.52
C TYR A 185 2.01 7.18 7.22
N THR A 186 2.51 5.92 7.19
CA THR A 186 2.44 5.07 6.00
C THR A 186 1.05 4.49 5.74
N ASN A 187 0.17 4.46 6.76
CA ASN A 187 -1.23 4.03 6.62
C ASN A 187 -2.10 5.13 5.97
N SER A 188 -1.60 5.71 4.89
CA SER A 188 -2.22 6.76 4.09
C SER A 188 -2.96 6.18 2.88
N VAL A 189 -3.81 6.97 2.24
CA VAL A 189 -4.54 6.55 1.04
C VAL A 189 -4.47 7.63 -0.05
N PHE A 190 -4.24 7.19 -1.28
CA PHE A 190 -4.31 8.03 -2.46
C PHE A 190 -5.76 8.12 -2.96
N VAL A 191 -6.24 9.33 -3.19
CA VAL A 191 -7.53 9.62 -3.80
C VAL A 191 -7.31 10.64 -4.92
N ASN A 192 -7.17 10.19 -6.14
CA ASN A 192 -6.76 11.00 -7.28
C ASN A 192 -5.42 11.72 -7.00
N ASN A 193 -5.40 13.05 -7.10
CA ASN A 193 -4.24 13.90 -6.81
C ASN A 193 -4.14 14.33 -5.32
N THR A 194 -4.80 13.63 -4.43
CA THR A 194 -4.80 13.90 -2.98
C THR A 194 -4.29 12.70 -2.23
N VAL A 195 -3.50 12.93 -1.18
CA VAL A 195 -3.09 11.90 -0.23
C VAL A 195 -3.67 12.24 1.13
N LEU A 196 -4.49 11.34 1.67
CA LEU A 196 -5.01 11.43 3.02
C LEU A 196 -4.02 10.76 3.96
N VAL A 197 -3.44 11.52 4.87
CA VAL A 197 -2.38 11.06 5.78
C VAL A 197 -2.88 11.06 7.22
N PRO A 198 -2.69 9.98 8.00
CA PRO A 198 -3.05 9.99 9.41
C PRO A 198 -2.20 11.01 10.16
N PHE A 199 -2.83 11.93 10.90
CA PHE A 199 -2.19 12.92 11.75
C PHE A 199 -2.48 12.63 13.22
N TYR A 200 -1.60 13.08 14.09
CA TYR A 200 -1.61 12.80 15.52
C TYR A 200 -1.34 14.05 16.38
N ARG A 201 -0.23 14.75 16.11
CA ARG A 201 0.20 15.95 16.83
C ARG A 201 1.06 16.83 15.94
N GLN A 202 0.82 18.12 16.03
CA GLN A 202 1.41 19.12 15.14
C GLN A 202 2.96 19.05 15.05
N GLU A 203 3.65 18.78 16.16
CA GLU A 203 5.11 18.72 16.16
C GLU A 203 5.70 17.59 15.29
N TYR A 204 4.97 16.49 15.11
CA TYR A 204 5.35 15.37 14.26
C TYR A 204 4.70 15.46 12.88
N ASP A 205 3.43 15.87 12.83
CA ASP A 205 2.62 15.95 11.62
C ASP A 205 3.21 16.91 10.61
N THR A 206 3.78 18.04 11.07
CA THR A 206 4.46 19.01 10.21
C THR A 206 5.66 18.40 9.48
N ILE A 207 6.39 17.49 10.14
CA ILE A 207 7.52 16.77 9.52
C ILE A 207 6.99 15.79 8.48
N ALA A 208 5.97 15.02 8.83
CA ALA A 208 5.36 14.04 7.92
C ALA A 208 4.75 14.72 6.69
N GLN A 209 4.03 15.81 6.88
CA GLN A 209 3.45 16.60 5.80
C GLN A 209 4.52 17.05 4.81
N ARG A 210 5.63 17.64 5.32
CA ARG A 210 6.72 18.09 4.47
C ARG A 210 7.35 16.93 3.68
N ILE A 211 7.56 15.76 4.31
CA ILE A 211 8.11 14.58 3.64
C ILE A 211 7.21 14.14 2.47
N TYR A 212 5.90 14.13 2.68
CA TYR A 212 4.95 13.81 1.61
C TYR A 212 4.93 14.87 0.50
N GLU A 213 4.97 16.17 0.84
CA GLU A 213 5.01 17.26 -0.14
C GLU A 213 6.29 17.23 -0.98
N GLU A 214 7.44 16.90 -0.37
CA GLU A 214 8.72 16.74 -1.07
C GLU A 214 8.76 15.49 -1.95
N ALA A 215 8.19 14.38 -1.47
CA ALA A 215 8.17 13.11 -2.20
C ALA A 215 7.12 13.06 -3.33
N LEU A 216 6.04 13.83 -3.21
CA LEU A 216 4.89 13.82 -4.13
C LEU A 216 4.56 15.24 -4.60
N PRO A 217 5.45 15.89 -5.36
CA PRO A 217 5.23 17.24 -5.84
C PRO A 217 3.96 17.32 -6.70
N GLY A 218 3.08 18.26 -6.37
CA GLY A 218 1.79 18.46 -7.06
C GLY A 218 0.62 17.69 -6.48
N TYR A 219 0.84 16.80 -5.52
CA TYR A 219 -0.25 16.20 -4.76
C TYR A 219 -0.73 17.15 -3.65
N ASN A 220 -2.01 17.06 -3.34
CA ASN A 220 -2.60 17.74 -2.20
C ASN A 220 -2.50 16.83 -0.96
N ILE A 221 -1.69 17.21 0.02
CA ILE A 221 -1.48 16.43 1.24
C ILE A 221 -2.48 16.88 2.30
N VAL A 222 -3.37 16.00 2.71
CA VAL A 222 -4.44 16.28 3.68
C VAL A 222 -4.26 15.42 4.91
N GLY A 223 -3.97 16.05 6.04
CA GLY A 223 -3.89 15.40 7.34
C GLY A 223 -5.26 15.15 7.96
N ILE A 224 -5.47 13.95 8.48
CA ILE A 224 -6.67 13.58 9.22
C ILE A 224 -6.27 13.11 10.62
N ASP A 225 -6.74 13.79 11.65
CA ASP A 225 -6.51 13.43 13.05
C ASP A 225 -7.19 12.09 13.37
N VAL A 226 -6.40 11.08 13.73
CA VAL A 226 -6.84 9.70 13.98
C VAL A 226 -6.66 9.24 15.42
N ASP A 227 -6.19 10.11 16.32
CA ASP A 227 -6.02 9.78 17.75
C ASP A 227 -6.62 10.82 18.72
N ASN A 228 -7.56 11.63 18.25
CA ASN A 228 -8.24 12.61 19.10
C ASN A 228 -9.12 11.95 20.17
N SER A 229 -9.46 12.73 21.20
CA SER A 229 -10.20 12.23 22.38
C SER A 229 -11.63 11.74 22.08
N GLY A 230 -12.21 12.10 20.93
CA GLY A 230 -13.55 11.69 20.55
C GLY A 230 -13.60 10.39 19.78
N VAL A 231 -12.67 10.22 18.86
CA VAL A 231 -12.53 9.00 18.02
C VAL A 231 -11.06 8.68 17.90
N ASN A 232 -10.60 7.73 18.70
CA ASN A 232 -9.24 7.24 18.65
C ASN A 232 -9.15 6.04 17.70
N LEU A 233 -9.09 6.31 16.41
CA LEU A 233 -9.06 5.28 15.38
C LEU A 233 -7.83 4.39 15.50
N ILE A 234 -6.65 4.98 15.75
CA ILE A 234 -5.40 4.24 15.84
C ILE A 234 -5.35 3.22 16.99
N ALA A 235 -6.17 3.40 18.03
CA ALA A 235 -6.27 2.45 19.13
C ALA A 235 -6.85 1.10 18.71
N TYR A 236 -7.45 1.02 17.54
CA TYR A 236 -7.96 -0.22 16.94
C TYR A 236 -6.96 -0.88 15.97
N SER A 237 -5.67 -0.53 16.09
CA SER A 237 -4.57 -1.08 15.30
C SER A 237 -4.65 -0.78 13.80
N GLY A 238 -5.14 0.41 13.43
CA GLY A 238 -5.21 0.86 12.05
C GLY A 238 -5.54 2.35 11.95
N ALA A 239 -5.33 2.93 10.79
CA ALA A 239 -5.63 4.32 10.51
C ALA A 239 -6.49 4.47 9.24
N ILE A 240 -6.19 5.42 8.36
CA ILE A 240 -7.05 5.76 7.22
C ILE A 240 -7.10 4.63 6.19
N HIS A 241 -5.96 4.05 5.82
CA HIS A 241 -5.91 2.97 4.82
C HIS A 241 -6.72 1.75 5.28
N CYS A 242 -6.65 1.41 6.57
CA CYS A 242 -7.34 0.24 7.15
C CYS A 242 -8.87 0.32 7.12
N ILE A 243 -9.45 1.51 6.93
CA ILE A 243 -10.91 1.71 6.83
C ILE A 243 -11.37 2.08 5.42
N THR A 244 -10.48 1.99 4.44
CA THR A 244 -10.77 2.25 3.03
C THR A 244 -10.71 0.98 2.21
N HIS A 245 -11.33 1.01 1.05
CA HIS A 245 -11.35 -0.11 0.12
C HIS A 245 -11.24 0.38 -1.32
N SER A 246 -10.39 -0.29 -2.11
CA SER A 246 -10.26 0.01 -3.53
C SER A 246 -11.21 -0.86 -4.35
N VAL A 247 -11.83 -0.27 -5.35
CA VAL A 247 -12.67 -0.98 -6.32
C VAL A 247 -12.05 -0.82 -7.70
N GLY A 248 -11.86 -1.94 -8.41
CA GLY A 248 -11.31 -1.93 -9.75
C GLY A 248 -12.26 -1.22 -10.74
N ALA A 249 -11.69 -0.40 -11.63
CA ALA A 249 -12.44 0.15 -12.76
C ALA A 249 -12.62 -0.91 -13.85
N ASN A 250 -13.78 -0.93 -14.53
CA ASN A 250 -14.05 -1.92 -15.58
C ASN A 250 -13.15 -1.73 -16.81
N GLU A 251 -12.76 -0.50 -17.12
CA GLU A 251 -11.89 -0.16 -18.24
C GLU A 251 -10.83 0.83 -17.76
N PRO A 252 -9.79 0.36 -17.05
CA PRO A 252 -8.79 1.25 -16.47
C PRO A 252 -7.91 1.85 -17.57
N LEU A 253 -7.62 3.15 -17.45
CA LEU A 253 -6.54 3.80 -18.15
C LEU A 253 -5.24 3.53 -17.40
N LEU A 254 -4.32 2.79 -18.01
CA LEU A 254 -3.00 2.57 -17.46
C LEU A 254 -2.06 3.65 -18.00
N ILE A 255 -1.38 4.36 -17.12
CA ILE A 255 -0.29 5.28 -17.44
C ILE A 255 0.90 4.91 -16.57
N GLN A 256 1.98 4.53 -17.22
CA GLN A 256 3.25 4.15 -16.57
C GLN A 256 4.33 5.12 -17.01
N HIS A 257 4.93 5.78 -16.05
CA HIS A 257 5.94 6.80 -16.31
C HIS A 257 6.99 6.76 -15.21
N GLN A 258 8.23 6.44 -15.61
CA GLN A 258 9.34 6.52 -14.65
C GLN A 258 9.70 7.98 -14.39
N SER A 259 9.90 8.33 -13.12
CA SER A 259 10.35 9.65 -12.72
C SER A 259 11.69 10.01 -13.36
N LEU A 260 11.85 11.25 -13.78
CA LEU A 260 13.14 11.72 -14.27
C LEU A 260 14.17 11.70 -13.13
N GLU A 261 15.35 11.17 -13.42
CA GLU A 261 16.47 11.20 -12.48
C GLU A 261 17.02 12.61 -12.30
N ASP A 262 17.56 12.90 -11.12
CA ASP A 262 18.29 14.11 -10.84
C ASP A 262 19.53 14.20 -11.73
N THR A 263 19.61 15.20 -12.59
CA THR A 263 20.72 15.41 -13.50
C THR A 263 21.17 16.86 -13.48
N PRO A 264 22.42 17.16 -13.85
CA PRO A 264 22.79 18.52 -14.20
C PRO A 264 21.87 19.07 -15.29
N PRO A 265 21.66 20.39 -15.38
CA PRO A 265 20.79 20.98 -16.39
C PRO A 265 21.12 20.51 -17.80
N LEU A 266 20.12 19.95 -18.49
CA LEU A 266 20.22 19.49 -19.87
C LEU A 266 19.52 20.48 -20.82
N SER A 267 19.88 20.44 -22.10
CA SER A 267 19.18 21.23 -23.13
C SER A 267 17.79 20.68 -23.46
N SER A 268 17.54 19.43 -23.17
CA SER A 268 16.23 18.75 -23.32
C SER A 268 16.13 17.55 -22.39
N TYR A 269 14.90 17.22 -22.00
CA TYR A 269 14.58 16.04 -21.20
C TYR A 269 13.63 15.17 -22.00
N THR A 270 13.95 13.89 -22.11
CA THR A 270 13.06 12.92 -22.74
C THR A 270 12.13 12.33 -21.69
N VAL A 271 10.83 12.40 -21.93
CA VAL A 271 9.79 11.79 -21.09
C VAL A 271 9.19 10.64 -21.87
N LEU A 272 9.24 9.43 -21.29
CA LEU A 272 8.64 8.24 -21.86
C LEU A 272 7.49 7.78 -20.95
N ALA A 273 6.38 7.37 -21.57
CA ALA A 273 5.26 6.78 -20.85
C ALA A 273 4.69 5.61 -21.64
N ASN A 274 4.34 4.53 -20.95
CA ASN A 274 3.51 3.48 -21.50
C ASN A 274 2.06 3.78 -21.12
N ILE A 275 1.21 3.98 -22.12
CA ILE A 275 -0.19 4.36 -21.92
C ILE A 275 -1.07 3.34 -22.63
N GLN A 276 -1.98 2.71 -21.90
CA GLN A 276 -2.84 1.65 -22.43
C GLN A 276 -4.28 1.84 -21.96
N HIS A 277 -5.22 1.58 -22.89
CA HIS A 277 -6.64 1.49 -22.63
C HIS A 277 -7.28 0.52 -23.61
N THR A 278 -8.35 -0.18 -23.22
CA THR A 278 -9.02 -1.19 -24.04
C THR A 278 -9.55 -0.64 -25.36
N SER A 279 -10.01 0.62 -25.39
CA SER A 279 -10.46 1.31 -26.62
C SER A 279 -9.34 1.99 -27.40
N GLY A 280 -8.08 1.81 -27.01
CA GLY A 280 -6.92 2.52 -27.57
C GLY A 280 -6.73 3.91 -26.97
N VAL A 281 -5.58 4.52 -27.30
CA VAL A 281 -5.17 5.86 -26.83
C VAL A 281 -5.16 6.80 -28.03
N ASN A 282 -5.99 7.83 -28.00
CA ASN A 282 -6.09 8.80 -29.10
C ASN A 282 -5.03 9.89 -28.99
N THR A 283 -4.82 10.42 -27.78
CA THR A 283 -3.86 11.53 -27.52
C THR A 283 -3.19 11.33 -26.18
N ALA A 284 -1.91 11.61 -26.12
CA ALA A 284 -1.16 11.71 -24.87
C ALA A 284 -0.48 13.09 -24.78
N GLN A 285 -0.45 13.65 -23.59
CA GLN A 285 0.12 14.97 -23.35
C GLN A 285 0.93 14.93 -22.06
N VAL A 286 2.05 15.65 -22.04
CA VAL A 286 2.85 15.87 -20.86
C VAL A 286 2.81 17.36 -20.47
N TYR A 287 2.71 17.60 -19.18
CA TYR A 287 2.83 18.91 -18.54
C TYR A 287 4.04 18.89 -17.64
N TYR A 288 4.79 19.97 -17.59
CA TYR A 288 5.91 20.07 -16.68
C TYR A 288 5.91 21.43 -15.97
N THR A 289 6.60 21.50 -14.86
CA THR A 289 6.89 22.75 -14.17
C THR A 289 8.30 22.70 -13.61
N THR A 290 8.92 23.86 -13.48
CA THR A 290 10.19 24.06 -12.76
C THR A 290 9.97 24.69 -11.40
N ASP A 291 8.74 25.13 -11.13
CA ASP A 291 8.31 25.73 -9.87
C ASP A 291 6.78 25.58 -9.73
N LEU A 292 6.37 24.80 -8.76
CA LEU A 292 4.94 24.52 -8.49
C LEU A 292 4.12 25.80 -8.23
N ALA A 293 4.74 26.86 -7.68
CA ALA A 293 4.07 28.13 -7.43
C ALA A 293 3.68 28.87 -8.71
N THR A 294 4.37 28.61 -9.81
CA THR A 294 4.09 29.21 -11.11
C THR A 294 3.15 28.40 -11.99
N GLY A 295 2.80 27.18 -11.54
CA GLY A 295 1.94 26.27 -12.26
C GLY A 295 2.65 25.49 -13.37
N PHE A 296 1.86 24.71 -14.12
CA PHE A 296 2.40 23.85 -15.19
C PHE A 296 2.44 24.55 -16.54
N SER A 297 3.34 24.06 -17.40
CA SER A 297 3.44 24.46 -18.81
C SER A 297 2.14 24.23 -19.57
N PRO A 298 1.94 24.87 -20.75
CA PRO A 298 0.99 24.37 -21.72
C PRO A 298 1.28 22.90 -22.09
N PRO A 299 0.26 22.15 -22.50
CA PRO A 299 0.43 20.73 -22.86
C PRO A 299 1.39 20.56 -24.04
N ILE A 300 2.28 19.59 -23.92
CA ILE A 300 3.11 19.12 -25.02
C ILE A 300 2.57 17.76 -25.48
N THR A 301 2.18 17.67 -26.75
CA THR A 301 1.69 16.40 -27.30
C THR A 301 2.84 15.40 -27.41
N MET A 302 2.64 14.20 -26.89
CA MET A 302 3.59 13.09 -26.99
C MET A 302 3.41 12.39 -28.35
N THR A 303 4.49 11.86 -28.88
CA THR A 303 4.50 11.06 -30.11
C THR A 303 4.49 9.58 -29.75
N ASN A 304 3.66 8.81 -30.43
CA ASN A 304 3.70 7.34 -30.33
C ASN A 304 4.96 6.81 -31.03
N THR A 305 5.70 5.94 -30.37
CA THR A 305 6.96 5.38 -30.89
C THR A 305 6.88 3.84 -31.01
#